data_d84120f96934008ed947ee532e43b17e
#
_entry.id   d84120f96934008ed947ee532e43b17e
#
_cell.length_a   1.000
_cell.length_b   1.000
_cell.length_c   1.000
_cell.angle_alpha   90.00
_cell.angle_beta   90.00
_cell.angle_gamma   90.00
#
_symmetry.space_group_name_H-M   'P 1'
#
loop_
_entity.id
_entity.type
_entity.pdbx_description
1 polymer ?
#
loop_
_entity_poly.entity_id
_entity_poly.type
_entity_poly.pdbx_seq_one_letter_code
_entity_poly.pdbx_strand_id
1 'polypeptide(L)'
;MISNQILQNTIDGITSISHVGLCVADTDGRAVVSTFEEHRDFQNAVRDFAESPADSQEIGGDQFFKISDEQHTEYILITAGTGETSHLVGKMAAFQLQSLLVAYKERFDKDNFIKNLLLDNLLLVDIYGRAKKLHLQINAKRIVFIAETASARDVAAVDMVKDCLGLTGSKDIVTAVDENSVIIRTAFPQHVRPQDTGHRWRDHNDTEHDIPRMYRTGQCDL
;
A
#
# COMPACT_ATOMS: atom_id res chain seq x y z
N MET A 1 2.19 3.56 -6.64
CA MET A 1 2.88 4.76 -6.10
C MET A 1 2.67 4.86 -4.60
N ILE A 2 3.70 5.17 -3.85
CA ILE A 2 3.60 5.48 -2.41
C ILE A 2 2.97 6.88 -2.29
N SER A 3 2.12 7.12 -1.27
CA SER A 3 1.56 8.46 -1.07
C SER A 3 2.65 9.43 -0.58
N ASN A 4 2.57 10.69 -1.03
CA ASN A 4 3.53 11.73 -0.63
C ASN A 4 3.55 11.91 0.90
N GLN A 5 2.40 11.75 1.58
CA GLN A 5 2.32 11.86 3.03
C GLN A 5 3.18 10.80 3.75
N ILE A 6 3.21 9.57 3.24
CA ILE A 6 4.01 8.49 3.84
C ILE A 6 5.50 8.71 3.56
N LEU A 7 5.84 9.14 2.34
CA LEU A 7 7.22 9.51 2.02
C LEU A 7 7.70 10.64 2.93
N GLN A 8 6.90 11.72 3.09
CA GLN A 8 7.23 12.85 3.95
C GLN A 8 7.40 12.41 5.41
N ASN A 9 6.44 11.69 5.98
CA ASN A 9 6.53 11.20 7.35
C ASN A 9 7.78 10.34 7.58
N THR A 10 8.17 9.56 6.58
CA THR A 10 9.35 8.69 6.67
C THR A 10 10.64 9.52 6.71
N ILE A 11 10.79 10.48 5.79
CA ILE A 11 12.01 11.32 5.77
C ILE A 11 12.05 12.28 6.96
N ASP A 12 10.91 12.80 7.42
CA ASP A 12 10.84 13.64 8.64
C ASP A 12 11.31 12.85 9.86
N GLY A 13 10.84 11.60 10.00
CA GLY A 13 11.28 10.71 11.08
C GLY A 13 12.79 10.47 11.07
N ILE A 14 13.35 10.18 9.90
CA ILE A 14 14.81 9.96 9.75
C ILE A 14 15.58 11.25 10.03
N THR A 15 15.15 12.39 9.48
CA THR A 15 15.78 13.69 9.70
C THR A 15 15.74 14.10 11.18
N SER A 16 14.64 13.84 11.89
CA SER A 16 14.51 14.15 13.31
C SER A 16 15.54 13.42 14.20
N ILE A 17 15.93 12.20 13.78
CA ILE A 17 16.90 11.36 14.50
C ILE A 17 18.35 11.69 14.10
N SER A 18 18.57 11.86 12.79
CA SER A 18 19.92 11.97 12.22
C SER A 18 20.43 13.40 12.10
N HIS A 19 19.52 14.39 12.12
CA HIS A 19 19.76 15.80 11.79
C HIS A 19 20.37 16.02 10.38
N VAL A 20 20.19 15.04 9.47
CA VAL A 20 20.61 15.13 8.08
C VAL A 20 19.38 15.43 7.24
N GLY A 21 19.45 16.49 6.43
CA GLY A 21 18.37 16.84 5.49
C GLY A 21 18.24 15.81 4.39
N LEU A 22 16.99 15.47 4.03
CA LEU A 22 16.63 14.49 3.02
C LEU A 22 15.66 15.08 2.00
N CYS A 23 15.82 14.71 0.74
CA CYS A 23 14.86 15.02 -0.32
C CYS A 23 14.65 13.78 -1.18
N VAL A 24 13.40 13.49 -1.55
CA VAL A 24 13.04 12.45 -2.51
C VAL A 24 12.53 13.14 -3.76
N ALA A 25 13.15 12.84 -4.89
CA ALA A 25 12.76 13.34 -6.20
C ALA A 25 12.28 12.19 -7.11
N ASP A 26 11.45 12.52 -8.09
CA ASP A 26 11.16 11.61 -9.20
C ASP A 26 12.36 11.56 -10.18
N THR A 27 12.32 10.65 -11.15
CA THR A 27 13.38 10.51 -12.17
C THR A 27 13.48 11.70 -13.13
N ASP A 28 12.46 12.56 -13.17
CA ASP A 28 12.46 13.83 -13.92
C ASP A 28 13.13 14.97 -13.15
N GLY A 29 13.52 14.73 -11.89
CA GLY A 29 14.17 15.70 -11.02
C GLY A 29 13.22 16.64 -10.28
N ARG A 30 11.93 16.33 -10.25
CA ARG A 30 10.97 17.09 -9.44
C ARG A 30 10.99 16.58 -8.01
N ALA A 31 11.18 17.48 -7.05
CA ALA A 31 11.08 17.12 -5.65
C ALA A 31 9.65 16.67 -5.31
N VAL A 32 9.50 15.46 -4.82
CA VAL A 32 8.24 14.87 -4.33
C VAL A 32 8.01 15.25 -2.89
N VAL A 33 9.03 15.09 -2.04
CA VAL A 33 9.03 15.45 -0.62
C VAL A 33 10.44 15.90 -0.19
N SER A 34 10.53 16.83 0.77
CA SER A 34 11.82 17.37 1.21
C SER A 34 11.77 17.82 2.66
N THR A 35 12.88 17.66 3.36
CA THR A 35 13.17 18.24 4.69
C THR A 35 14.24 19.33 4.63
N PHE A 36 14.68 19.74 3.44
CA PHE A 36 15.63 20.85 3.29
C PHE A 36 14.96 22.17 3.65
N GLU A 37 15.65 22.98 4.41
CA GLU A 37 15.20 24.32 4.80
C GLU A 37 15.19 25.29 3.61
N GLU A 38 16.11 25.12 2.66
CA GLU A 38 16.25 25.95 1.48
C GLU A 38 15.78 25.18 0.23
N HIS A 39 15.13 25.90 -0.66
CA HIS A 39 14.78 25.36 -1.98
C HIS A 39 16.03 25.18 -2.82
N ARG A 40 16.40 23.93 -3.11
CA ARG A 40 17.53 23.55 -3.98
C ARG A 40 17.00 22.95 -5.27
N ASP A 41 17.60 23.35 -6.37
CA ASP A 41 17.27 22.77 -7.68
C ASP A 41 18.21 21.61 -7.99
N PHE A 42 17.67 20.40 -7.96
CA PHE A 42 18.39 19.17 -8.29
C PHE A 42 18.03 18.62 -9.67
N GLN A 43 17.22 19.29 -10.46
CA GLN A 43 16.58 18.71 -11.65
C GLN A 43 17.58 18.11 -12.64
N ASN A 44 18.64 18.84 -12.99
CA ASN A 44 19.64 18.32 -13.94
C ASN A 44 20.48 17.19 -13.32
N ALA A 45 20.94 17.38 -12.07
CA ALA A 45 21.75 16.39 -11.36
C ALA A 45 21.00 15.04 -11.19
N VAL A 46 19.70 15.10 -10.91
CA VAL A 46 18.86 13.91 -10.75
C VAL A 46 18.69 13.19 -12.07
N ARG A 47 18.43 13.90 -13.18
CA ARG A 47 18.30 13.28 -14.51
C ARG A 47 19.58 12.58 -14.94
N ASP A 48 20.69 13.26 -14.81
CA ASP A 48 22.01 12.70 -15.18
C ASP A 48 22.33 11.45 -14.33
N PHE A 49 22.00 11.52 -13.03
CA PHE A 49 22.23 10.39 -12.11
C PHE A 49 21.25 9.24 -12.38
N ALA A 50 19.98 9.51 -12.73
CA ALA A 50 19.00 8.47 -13.06
C ALA A 50 19.46 7.58 -14.22
N GLU A 51 20.10 8.15 -15.24
CA GLU A 51 20.67 7.46 -16.40
C GLU A 51 22.02 6.78 -16.11
N SER A 52 22.73 7.19 -15.05
CA SER A 52 24.01 6.61 -14.63
C SER A 52 23.86 5.14 -14.22
N PRO A 53 24.85 4.27 -14.42
CA PRO A 53 24.83 2.89 -13.93
C PRO A 53 25.06 2.77 -12.41
N ALA A 54 25.45 3.85 -11.72
CA ALA A 54 25.76 3.84 -10.30
C ALA A 54 24.48 3.82 -9.44
N ASP A 55 24.49 3.05 -8.34
CA ASP A 55 23.40 3.01 -7.37
C ASP A 55 23.46 4.19 -6.38
N SER A 56 24.67 4.75 -6.18
CA SER A 56 24.89 5.95 -5.37
C SER A 56 26.03 6.78 -5.92
N GLN A 57 25.93 8.10 -5.78
CA GLN A 57 26.94 9.05 -6.25
C GLN A 57 26.90 10.34 -5.43
N GLU A 58 28.08 10.97 -5.28
CA GLU A 58 28.20 12.33 -4.75
C GLU A 58 28.16 13.34 -5.89
N ILE A 59 27.25 14.31 -5.82
CA ILE A 59 27.07 15.35 -6.83
C ILE A 59 26.81 16.68 -6.13
N GLY A 60 27.63 17.69 -6.45
CA GLY A 60 27.41 19.06 -5.98
C GLY A 60 27.48 19.25 -4.46
N GLY A 61 28.11 18.34 -3.74
CA GLY A 61 28.23 18.42 -2.27
C GLY A 61 27.09 17.70 -1.52
N ASP A 62 26.25 16.93 -2.22
CA ASP A 62 25.20 16.08 -1.67
C ASP A 62 25.35 14.64 -2.16
N GLN A 63 24.77 13.68 -1.43
CA GLN A 63 24.79 12.26 -1.79
C GLN A 63 23.47 11.86 -2.44
N PHE A 64 23.55 11.14 -3.55
CA PHE A 64 22.40 10.66 -4.33
C PHE A 64 22.31 9.14 -4.25
N PHE A 65 21.12 8.59 -4.08
CA PHE A 65 20.85 7.15 -4.00
C PHE A 65 19.64 6.80 -4.86
N LYS A 66 19.74 5.73 -5.65
CA LYS A 66 18.60 5.20 -6.39
C LYS A 66 17.69 4.38 -5.49
N ILE A 67 16.41 4.58 -5.65
CA ILE A 67 15.36 3.75 -5.06
C ILE A 67 14.62 3.10 -6.22
N SER A 68 14.87 1.80 -6.41
CA SER A 68 14.40 1.06 -7.56
C SER A 68 13.47 -0.08 -7.15
N ASP A 69 12.51 -0.41 -7.99
CA ASP A 69 11.93 -1.74 -7.92
C ASP A 69 12.81 -2.73 -8.73
N GLU A 70 12.38 -3.98 -8.88
CA GLU A 70 13.17 -5.03 -9.54
C GLU A 70 13.65 -4.66 -10.96
N GLN A 71 13.04 -3.66 -11.61
CA GLN A 71 13.29 -3.36 -13.04
C GLN A 71 13.55 -1.88 -13.32
N HIS A 72 13.06 -0.94 -12.51
CA HIS A 72 13.10 0.49 -12.81
C HIS A 72 13.40 1.33 -11.57
N THR A 73 14.16 2.42 -11.75
CA THR A 73 14.34 3.44 -10.73
C THR A 73 13.06 4.27 -10.63
N GLU A 74 12.44 4.29 -9.44
CA GLU A 74 11.20 5.02 -9.19
C GLU A 74 11.47 6.40 -8.58
N TYR A 75 12.45 6.48 -7.68
CA TYR A 75 12.82 7.71 -6.98
C TYR A 75 14.34 7.83 -6.84
N ILE A 76 14.79 9.06 -6.65
CA ILE A 76 16.15 9.41 -6.24
C ILE A 76 16.06 10.05 -4.86
N LEU A 77 16.78 9.48 -3.89
CA LEU A 77 16.96 10.07 -2.57
C LEU A 77 18.22 10.92 -2.59
N ILE A 78 18.14 12.12 -2.06
CA ILE A 78 19.24 13.07 -1.93
C ILE A 78 19.42 13.35 -0.45
N THR A 79 20.67 13.24 0.05
CA THR A 79 21.02 13.60 1.44
C THR A 79 21.98 14.77 1.46
N ALA A 80 21.75 15.69 2.38
CA ALA A 80 22.59 16.87 2.52
C ALA A 80 24.00 16.51 3.01
N GLY A 81 25.02 17.01 2.31
CA GLY A 81 26.42 16.92 2.70
C GLY A 81 27.14 15.65 2.23
N THR A 82 28.49 15.72 2.27
CA THR A 82 29.41 14.69 1.74
C THR A 82 30.05 13.83 2.83
N GLY A 83 29.76 14.12 4.10
CA GLY A 83 30.35 13.40 5.24
C GLY A 83 29.91 11.92 5.32
N GLU A 84 30.73 11.12 6.01
CA GLU A 84 30.46 9.70 6.26
C GLU A 84 29.06 9.48 6.90
N THR A 85 28.68 10.37 7.83
CA THR A 85 27.34 10.34 8.45
C THR A 85 26.24 10.53 7.44
N SER A 86 26.36 11.50 6.51
CA SER A 86 25.36 11.74 5.46
C SER A 86 25.25 10.54 4.53
N HIS A 87 26.37 9.92 4.18
CA HIS A 87 26.39 8.70 3.38
C HIS A 87 25.71 7.52 4.07
N LEU A 88 25.99 7.29 5.36
CA LEU A 88 25.37 6.22 6.15
C LEU A 88 23.87 6.45 6.30
N VAL A 89 23.44 7.65 6.66
CA VAL A 89 22.03 8.02 6.77
C VAL A 89 21.33 7.85 5.43
N GLY A 90 21.95 8.27 4.33
CA GLY A 90 21.42 8.09 2.98
C GLY A 90 21.20 6.62 2.62
N LYS A 91 22.18 5.76 2.91
CA LYS A 91 22.02 4.30 2.69
C LYS A 91 20.90 3.70 3.52
N MET A 92 20.78 4.07 4.79
CA MET A 92 19.71 3.59 5.67
C MET A 92 18.34 4.08 5.19
N ALA A 93 18.24 5.35 4.82
CA ALA A 93 17.01 5.94 4.29
C ALA A 93 16.61 5.31 2.95
N ALA A 94 17.57 5.10 2.04
CA ALA A 94 17.32 4.43 0.76
C ALA A 94 16.83 3.00 0.97
N PHE A 95 17.43 2.23 1.87
CA PHE A 95 16.96 0.89 2.22
C PHE A 95 15.53 0.89 2.80
N GLN A 96 15.23 1.85 3.69
CA GLN A 96 13.89 1.99 4.26
C GLN A 96 12.84 2.34 3.19
N LEU A 97 13.15 3.31 2.33
CA LEU A 97 12.26 3.72 1.23
C LEU A 97 12.09 2.60 0.19
N GLN A 98 13.17 1.85 -0.10
CA GLN A 98 13.12 0.65 -0.94
C GLN A 98 12.17 -0.40 -0.37
N SER A 99 12.25 -0.67 0.92
CA SER A 99 11.38 -1.63 1.62
C SER A 99 9.92 -1.17 1.58
N LEU A 100 9.66 0.12 1.75
CA LEU A 100 8.33 0.71 1.60
C LEU A 100 7.81 0.56 0.17
N LEU A 101 8.62 0.85 -0.84
CA LEU A 101 8.24 0.74 -2.26
C LEU A 101 7.77 -0.68 -2.58
N VAL A 102 8.55 -1.69 -2.18
CA VAL A 102 8.21 -3.11 -2.38
C VAL A 102 6.91 -3.49 -1.67
N ALA A 103 6.75 -3.09 -0.39
CA ALA A 103 5.55 -3.39 0.38
C ALA A 103 4.28 -2.76 -0.22
N TYR A 104 4.38 -1.50 -0.69
CA TYR A 104 3.26 -0.81 -1.33
C TYR A 104 2.88 -1.42 -2.67
N LYS A 105 3.89 -1.80 -3.48
CA LYS A 105 3.67 -2.47 -4.75
C LYS A 105 2.98 -3.82 -4.55
N GLU A 106 3.48 -4.62 -3.60
CA GLU A 106 2.87 -5.92 -3.27
C GLU A 106 1.42 -5.78 -2.81
N ARG A 107 1.11 -4.77 -1.99
CA ARG A 107 -0.26 -4.47 -1.57
C ARG A 107 -1.14 -4.07 -2.75
N PHE A 108 -0.67 -3.17 -3.62
CA PHE A 108 -1.39 -2.73 -4.81
C PHE A 108 -1.68 -3.89 -5.77
N ASP A 109 -0.71 -4.80 -5.94
CA ASP A 109 -0.88 -5.99 -6.77
C ASP A 109 -1.92 -6.96 -6.20
N LYS A 110 -1.99 -7.11 -4.87
CA LYS A 110 -3.03 -7.90 -4.21
C LYS A 110 -4.42 -7.29 -4.40
N ASP A 111 -4.55 -5.99 -4.20
CA ASP A 111 -5.83 -5.28 -4.35
C ASP A 111 -6.33 -5.36 -5.79
N ASN A 112 -5.47 -5.11 -6.78
CA ASN A 112 -5.79 -5.25 -8.20
C ASN A 112 -6.13 -6.69 -8.59
N PHE A 113 -5.41 -7.67 -8.06
CA PHE A 113 -5.72 -9.07 -8.33
C PHE A 113 -7.11 -9.42 -7.82
N ILE A 114 -7.47 -9.03 -6.59
CA ILE A 114 -8.79 -9.30 -6.01
C ILE A 114 -9.89 -8.56 -6.78
N LYS A 115 -9.67 -7.29 -7.13
CA LYS A 115 -10.61 -6.52 -7.96
C LYS A 115 -10.88 -7.22 -9.29
N ASN A 116 -9.84 -7.60 -10.03
CA ASN A 116 -9.98 -8.29 -11.32
C ASN A 116 -10.60 -9.69 -11.17
N LEU A 117 -10.31 -10.40 -10.07
CA LEU A 117 -10.94 -11.69 -9.77
C LEU A 117 -12.46 -11.55 -9.56
N LEU A 118 -12.89 -10.52 -8.81
CA LEU A 118 -14.30 -10.26 -8.52
C LEU A 118 -15.08 -9.77 -9.73
N LEU A 119 -14.42 -9.07 -10.66
CA LEU A 119 -14.99 -8.60 -11.92
C LEU A 119 -14.94 -9.64 -13.05
N ASP A 120 -14.50 -10.86 -12.76
CA ASP A 120 -14.33 -11.96 -13.76
C ASP A 120 -13.40 -11.58 -14.93
N ASN A 121 -12.44 -10.70 -14.68
CA ASN A 121 -11.48 -10.22 -15.67
C ASN A 121 -10.22 -11.09 -15.78
N LEU A 122 -10.16 -12.24 -15.08
CA LEU A 122 -8.99 -13.11 -15.05
C LEU A 122 -9.31 -14.49 -15.66
N LEU A 123 -8.38 -14.99 -16.46
CA LEU A 123 -8.44 -16.35 -16.94
C LEU A 123 -8.17 -17.34 -15.80
N LEU A 124 -8.90 -18.45 -15.77
CA LEU A 124 -8.80 -19.45 -14.70
C LEU A 124 -7.37 -19.97 -14.48
N VAL A 125 -6.61 -20.15 -15.58
CA VAL A 125 -5.19 -20.56 -15.52
C VAL A 125 -4.30 -19.54 -14.81
N ASP A 126 -4.59 -18.24 -14.95
CA ASP A 126 -3.80 -17.16 -14.35
C ASP A 126 -4.13 -16.97 -12.86
N ILE A 127 -5.35 -17.29 -12.43
CA ILE A 127 -5.80 -17.11 -11.05
C ILE A 127 -4.91 -17.88 -10.07
N TYR A 128 -4.63 -19.17 -10.34
CA TYR A 128 -3.80 -20.00 -9.47
C TYR A 128 -2.35 -19.51 -9.43
N GLY A 129 -1.76 -19.17 -10.58
CA GLY A 129 -0.39 -18.68 -10.67
C GLY A 129 -0.19 -17.37 -9.92
N ARG A 130 -1.08 -16.40 -10.14
CA ARG A 130 -1.03 -15.08 -9.48
C ARG A 130 -1.33 -15.17 -7.99
N ALA A 131 -2.34 -15.94 -7.57
CA ALA A 131 -2.65 -16.13 -6.16
C ALA A 131 -1.47 -16.73 -5.38
N LYS A 132 -0.75 -17.70 -5.96
CA LYS A 132 0.46 -18.29 -5.38
C LYS A 132 1.59 -17.26 -5.27
N LYS A 133 1.83 -16.46 -6.32
CA LYS A 133 2.85 -15.40 -6.35
C LYS A 133 2.57 -14.32 -5.28
N LEU A 134 1.30 -13.99 -5.06
CA LEU A 134 0.83 -13.01 -4.08
C LEU A 134 0.66 -13.60 -2.67
N HIS A 135 1.09 -14.83 -2.44
CA HIS A 135 0.97 -15.54 -1.16
C HIS A 135 -0.47 -15.61 -0.62
N LEU A 136 -1.45 -15.69 -1.51
CA LEU A 136 -2.86 -15.83 -1.14
C LEU A 136 -3.22 -17.30 -0.92
N GLN A 137 -3.91 -17.59 0.18
CA GLN A 137 -4.43 -18.94 0.46
C GLN A 137 -5.58 -19.26 -0.50
N ILE A 138 -5.36 -20.19 -1.44
CA ILE A 138 -6.31 -20.54 -2.50
C ILE A 138 -7.51 -21.32 -1.93
N ASN A 139 -7.28 -22.22 -0.98
CA ASN A 139 -8.32 -23.11 -0.44
C ASN A 139 -9.00 -22.58 0.84
N ALA A 140 -8.81 -21.32 1.21
CA ALA A 140 -9.44 -20.76 2.40
C ALA A 140 -10.90 -20.40 2.12
N LYS A 141 -11.80 -20.82 2.99
CA LYS A 141 -13.19 -20.32 2.99
C LYS A 141 -13.18 -18.83 3.35
N ARG A 142 -13.93 -18.05 2.59
CA ARG A 142 -13.98 -16.58 2.77
C ARG A 142 -15.42 -16.11 2.69
N ILE A 143 -15.68 -15.03 3.42
CA ILE A 143 -16.93 -14.28 3.33
C ILE A 143 -16.64 -13.02 2.52
N VAL A 144 -17.54 -12.68 1.63
CA VAL A 144 -17.49 -11.45 0.83
C VAL A 144 -18.73 -10.63 1.18
N PHE A 145 -18.53 -9.39 1.59
CA PHE A 145 -19.58 -8.41 1.78
C PHE A 145 -19.45 -7.34 0.71
N ILE A 146 -20.59 -6.85 0.26
CA ILE A 146 -20.67 -5.71 -0.66
C ILE A 146 -21.35 -4.58 0.12
N ALA A 147 -20.66 -3.44 0.25
CA ALA A 147 -21.20 -2.24 0.82
C ALA A 147 -21.42 -1.21 -0.29
N GLU A 148 -22.64 -0.73 -0.43
CA GLU A 148 -22.98 0.34 -1.36
C GLU A 148 -22.96 1.68 -0.64
N THR A 149 -22.31 2.68 -1.25
CA THR A 149 -22.21 4.03 -0.70
C THR A 149 -23.07 4.99 -1.50
N ALA A 150 -23.74 5.91 -0.81
CA ALA A 150 -24.64 6.88 -1.46
C ALA A 150 -23.91 8.06 -2.14
N SER A 151 -22.59 8.17 -2.00
CA SER A 151 -21.79 9.30 -2.49
C SER A 151 -20.50 8.85 -3.14
N ALA A 152 -20.27 9.29 -4.35
CA ALA A 152 -19.10 9.00 -5.18
C ALA A 152 -17.82 9.72 -4.67
N ARG A 153 -17.25 9.28 -3.56
CA ARG A 153 -15.91 9.71 -3.10
C ARG A 153 -15.11 8.51 -2.64
N ASP A 154 -14.58 7.79 -3.58
CA ASP A 154 -14.06 6.40 -3.51
C ASP A 154 -13.02 6.11 -2.45
N VAL A 155 -12.07 7.01 -2.22
CA VAL A 155 -10.96 6.75 -1.28
C VAL A 155 -11.45 6.86 0.17
N ALA A 156 -12.32 7.82 0.46
CA ALA A 156 -12.85 8.02 1.80
C ALA A 156 -13.75 6.85 2.26
N ALA A 157 -14.51 6.23 1.34
CA ALA A 157 -15.39 5.11 1.66
C ALA A 157 -14.61 3.84 2.05
N VAL A 158 -13.53 3.53 1.34
CA VAL A 158 -12.67 2.38 1.66
C VAL A 158 -12.00 2.55 3.03
N ASP A 159 -11.49 3.75 3.32
CA ASP A 159 -10.82 4.02 4.59
C ASP A 159 -11.82 4.03 5.74
N MET A 160 -13.00 4.62 5.55
CA MET A 160 -14.09 4.60 6.53
C MET A 160 -14.55 3.18 6.86
N VAL A 161 -14.70 2.31 5.85
CA VAL A 161 -15.05 0.90 6.07
C VAL A 161 -13.94 0.17 6.83
N LYS A 162 -12.66 0.43 6.51
CA LYS A 162 -11.54 -0.16 7.27
C LYS A 162 -11.55 0.26 8.73
N ASP A 163 -11.77 1.54 9.01
CA ASP A 163 -11.81 2.11 10.36
C ASP A 163 -13.01 1.58 11.15
N CYS A 164 -14.21 1.57 10.55
CA CYS A 164 -15.43 1.04 11.19
C CYS A 164 -15.33 -0.44 11.56
N LEU A 165 -14.65 -1.24 10.74
CA LEU A 165 -14.53 -2.69 10.95
C LEU A 165 -13.30 -3.06 11.78
N GLY A 166 -12.45 -2.10 12.15
CA GLY A 166 -11.20 -2.35 12.86
C GLY A 166 -10.26 -3.31 12.09
N LEU A 167 -10.36 -3.32 10.76
CA LEU A 167 -9.61 -4.23 9.89
C LEU A 167 -8.15 -3.78 9.77
N THR A 168 -7.40 -3.86 10.86
CA THR A 168 -5.97 -3.54 10.88
C THR A 168 -5.07 -4.72 10.50
N GLY A 169 -5.66 -5.90 10.24
CA GLY A 169 -4.93 -7.13 9.95
C GLY A 169 -4.70 -7.38 8.45
N SER A 170 -3.54 -7.95 8.11
CA SER A 170 -3.14 -8.30 6.74
C SER A 170 -3.98 -9.39 6.05
N LYS A 171 -4.97 -9.98 6.75
CA LYS A 171 -5.79 -11.10 6.26
C LYS A 171 -7.07 -10.65 5.56
N ASP A 172 -7.55 -9.47 5.88
CA ASP A 172 -8.78 -8.91 5.33
C ASP A 172 -8.44 -7.94 4.21
N ILE A 173 -9.23 -7.96 3.14
CA ILE A 173 -9.04 -7.10 1.98
C ILE A 173 -10.31 -6.28 1.80
N VAL A 174 -10.15 -4.97 1.74
CA VAL A 174 -11.21 -4.01 1.43
C VAL A 174 -10.82 -3.30 0.15
N THR A 175 -11.60 -3.42 -0.89
CA THR A 175 -11.31 -2.81 -2.20
C THR A 175 -12.55 -2.18 -2.80
N ALA A 176 -12.40 -1.01 -3.43
CA ALA A 176 -13.45 -0.41 -4.25
C ALA A 176 -13.45 -1.10 -5.63
N VAL A 177 -14.62 -1.53 -6.08
CA VAL A 177 -14.80 -2.15 -7.39
C VAL A 177 -15.26 -1.13 -8.40
N ASP A 178 -16.18 -0.27 -8.02
CA ASP A 178 -16.69 0.87 -8.79
C ASP A 178 -16.88 2.10 -7.89
N GLU A 179 -17.46 3.18 -8.42
CA GLU A 179 -17.64 4.46 -7.73
C GLU A 179 -18.52 4.39 -6.47
N ASN A 180 -19.37 3.37 -6.35
CA ASN A 180 -20.36 3.25 -5.29
C ASN A 180 -20.24 1.95 -4.48
N SER A 181 -19.37 1.02 -4.88
CA SER A 181 -19.31 -0.31 -4.30
C SER A 181 -17.96 -0.64 -3.70
N VAL A 182 -17.96 -0.93 -2.41
CA VAL A 182 -16.80 -1.41 -1.67
C VAL A 182 -17.00 -2.87 -1.33
N ILE A 183 -16.03 -3.71 -1.69
CA ILE A 183 -16.04 -5.13 -1.35
C ILE A 183 -15.09 -5.38 -0.19
N ILE A 184 -15.60 -6.09 0.81
CA ILE A 184 -14.88 -6.52 1.99
C ILE A 184 -14.74 -8.04 1.92
N ARG A 185 -13.51 -8.53 1.86
CA ARG A 185 -13.20 -9.95 1.89
C ARG A 185 -12.49 -10.30 3.18
N THR A 186 -13.15 -11.08 4.02
CA THR A 186 -12.60 -11.54 5.30
C THR A 186 -12.40 -13.06 5.34
N ALA A 187 -11.49 -13.52 6.19
CA ALA A 187 -11.32 -14.95 6.43
C ALA A 187 -12.48 -15.50 7.26
N PHE A 188 -12.98 -16.68 6.92
CA PHE A 188 -13.99 -17.34 7.74
C PHE A 188 -13.37 -17.69 9.10
N PRO A 189 -13.98 -17.28 10.25
CA PRO A 189 -13.44 -17.60 11.57
C PRO A 189 -13.45 -19.12 11.79
N GLN A 190 -12.28 -19.72 12.04
CA GLN A 190 -12.14 -21.18 12.22
C GLN A 190 -12.70 -21.71 13.55
N HIS A 191 -13.16 -20.84 14.45
CA HIS A 191 -13.58 -21.20 15.82
C HIS A 191 -15.03 -20.87 16.17
N VAL A 192 -15.91 -20.67 15.21
CA VAL A 192 -17.33 -20.49 15.53
C VAL A 192 -17.98 -21.86 15.67
N ARG A 193 -18.24 -22.27 16.91
CA ARG A 193 -19.09 -23.43 17.17
C ARG A 193 -20.54 -23.10 16.76
N PRO A 194 -21.28 -24.04 16.17
CA PRO A 194 -22.66 -23.80 15.68
C PRO A 194 -23.69 -23.40 16.76
N GLN A 195 -23.30 -23.32 18.03
CA GLN A 195 -24.23 -23.12 19.13
C GLN A 195 -24.53 -21.67 19.52
N ASP A 196 -23.80 -20.68 18.94
CA ASP A 196 -23.94 -19.27 19.36
C ASP A 196 -24.70 -18.37 18.35
N THR A 197 -25.33 -18.94 17.34
CA THR A 197 -25.92 -18.17 16.25
C THR A 197 -27.44 -18.15 16.33
N GLY A 198 -27.99 -17.04 16.83
CA GLY A 198 -29.45 -16.80 16.92
C GLY A 198 -30.09 -16.06 15.75
N HIS A 199 -29.42 -15.91 14.61
CA HIS A 199 -29.99 -15.27 13.43
C HIS A 199 -29.82 -16.12 12.18
N ARG A 200 -30.94 -16.37 11.54
CA ARG A 200 -31.10 -17.17 10.32
C ARG A 200 -31.15 -16.23 9.10
N TRP A 201 -30.20 -16.39 8.18
CA TRP A 201 -30.20 -15.69 6.89
C TRP A 201 -30.71 -16.62 5.82
N ARG A 202 -31.54 -16.13 4.90
CA ARG A 202 -31.97 -16.90 3.73
C ARG A 202 -31.03 -16.56 2.57
N ASP A 203 -30.50 -17.59 1.97
CA ASP A 203 -29.74 -17.48 0.73
C ASP A 203 -30.73 -17.48 -0.46
N HIS A 204 -30.38 -16.84 -1.56
CA HIS A 204 -31.20 -16.77 -2.76
C HIS A 204 -31.44 -18.15 -3.38
N ASN A 205 -30.77 -19.21 -2.89
CA ASN A 205 -30.87 -20.60 -3.32
C ASN A 205 -31.53 -21.55 -2.29
N ASP A 206 -32.34 -21.06 -1.36
CA ASP A 206 -33.09 -21.87 -0.37
C ASP A 206 -32.25 -22.79 0.55
N THR A 207 -30.95 -22.54 0.71
CA THR A 207 -30.13 -23.22 1.73
C THR A 207 -29.97 -22.32 2.95
N GLU A 208 -30.50 -22.76 4.10
CA GLU A 208 -30.33 -22.07 5.38
C GLU A 208 -28.90 -22.29 5.92
N HIS A 209 -28.15 -21.21 6.12
CA HIS A 209 -26.86 -21.23 6.80
C HIS A 209 -26.88 -20.30 8.01
N ASP A 210 -26.43 -20.81 9.16
CA ASP A 210 -26.26 -20.02 10.37
C ASP A 210 -24.98 -19.18 10.28
N ILE A 211 -25.10 -17.84 10.39
CA ILE A 211 -23.97 -16.90 10.41
C ILE A 211 -23.76 -16.40 11.85
N PRO A 212 -22.51 -16.33 12.34
CA PRO A 212 -22.21 -15.92 13.70
C PRO A 212 -22.63 -14.49 14.02
N ARG A 213 -23.16 -14.29 15.24
CA ARG A 213 -23.64 -13.02 15.81
C ARG A 213 -22.61 -11.86 15.84
N MET A 214 -21.34 -12.12 15.53
CA MET A 214 -20.26 -11.13 15.55
C MET A 214 -20.34 -10.09 14.41
N TYR A 215 -21.19 -10.29 13.43
CA TYR A 215 -21.38 -9.37 12.30
C TYR A 215 -22.72 -8.61 12.39
N ARG A 216 -23.08 -8.18 13.60
CA ARG A 216 -24.14 -7.21 13.74
C ARG A 216 -23.63 -5.92 13.12
N THR A 217 -24.15 -5.54 11.98
CA THR A 217 -23.96 -4.25 11.37
C THR A 217 -24.21 -3.18 12.41
N GLY A 218 -23.16 -2.61 12.98
CA GLY A 218 -23.27 -1.32 13.64
C GLY A 218 -23.74 -0.37 12.54
N GLN A 219 -24.90 0.24 12.72
CA GLN A 219 -25.30 1.38 11.93
C GLN A 219 -24.19 2.43 12.14
N CYS A 220 -23.31 2.60 11.17
CA CYS A 220 -22.49 3.79 11.10
C CYS A 220 -23.46 4.87 10.64
N ASP A 221 -23.93 5.70 11.56
CA ASP A 221 -24.63 6.93 11.23
C ASP A 221 -23.64 7.81 10.44
N LEU A 222 -23.91 7.94 9.13
CA LEU A 222 -23.20 8.80 8.19
C LEU A 222 -23.63 10.26 8.35
#